data_173a744b0fbf9677d252223fe0c01595
#
_entry.id   173a744b0fbf9677d252223fe0c01595
#
_cell.length_a   1.000
_cell.length_b   1.000
_cell.length_c   1.000
_cell.angle_alpha   90.00
_cell.angle_beta   90.00
_cell.angle_gamma   90.00
#
_symmetry.space_group_name_H-M   'P 1'
#
loop_
_entity.id
_entity.type
_entity.pdbx_description
1 polymer ?
#
loop_
_entity_poly.entity_id
_entity_poly.type
_entity_poly.pdbx_seq_one_letter_code
_entity_poly.pdbx_strand_id
1 'polypeptide(L)'
;MLLPMKESKRKRYCQGLFAFLVIAITLSGLLRTAFWPKDVNTYESRNANKPEAFTVGNYLSGVFQDSMEKALADQVPFAQYFKKVFNILRFQYYRFMLLPKAEQHPELCFHYKGIGLIDGYMVHKPADLSENIEIMLSLAHKRADDMRACREINPETEYYLFYIESDRDYDFETAEKKDTYGFITENMEIPADRTGRLCVDNLEDYKKIYFKTDHHWNCYGAYEGYRGLMTLLGVEEKLLEPVETASDPLWWAGSKAAEVGFREYKEPFPICRYEYPPMEIFINGSPSDMLEPQEAFFSGEMDSISYGDYYGGIEGEVILDTNRPERKNILLLGDSFDNAIRKLVASHFNKTFSVDERTYEEDRGEPFILAEYVRKNDIDIVVYDGDILAFSGDAFL
;
A
#
# COMPACT_ATOMS: atom_id res chain seq x y z
N MET A 1 -5.77 -13.91 57.59
CA MET A 1 -5.58 -15.39 57.52
C MET A 1 -6.74 -16.00 56.76
N LEU A 2 -6.58 -16.21 55.43
CA LEU A 2 -7.63 -16.80 54.59
C LEU A 2 -7.55 -18.32 54.72
N LEU A 3 -8.61 -18.94 55.19
CA LEU A 3 -8.72 -20.40 55.34
C LEU A 3 -8.57 -21.09 53.96
N PRO A 4 -7.86 -22.20 53.85
CA PRO A 4 -7.70 -22.92 52.60
C PRO A 4 -9.05 -23.50 52.15
N MET A 5 -9.57 -22.98 51.04
CA MET A 5 -10.77 -23.54 50.40
C MET A 5 -10.49 -24.94 49.87
N LYS A 6 -11.47 -25.91 50.06
CA LYS A 6 -11.36 -27.24 49.47
C LYS A 6 -11.19 -27.10 47.94
N GLU A 7 -10.29 -27.86 47.34
CA GLU A 7 -9.90 -27.83 45.93
C GLU A 7 -11.08 -27.83 44.95
N SER A 8 -12.12 -28.59 45.21
CA SER A 8 -13.35 -28.63 44.41
C SER A 8 -14.15 -27.30 44.41
N LYS A 9 -14.17 -26.58 45.56
CA LYS A 9 -14.81 -25.27 45.64
C LYS A 9 -13.99 -24.23 44.87
N ARG A 10 -12.65 -24.23 44.99
CA ARG A 10 -11.76 -23.34 44.25
C ARG A 10 -11.91 -23.49 42.74
N LYS A 11 -11.98 -24.74 42.23
CA LYS A 11 -12.23 -25.05 40.83
C LYS A 11 -13.54 -24.47 40.32
N ARG A 12 -14.64 -24.65 41.08
CA ARG A 12 -15.98 -24.10 40.73
C ARG A 12 -15.98 -22.57 40.72
N TYR A 13 -15.32 -21.94 41.69
CA TYR A 13 -15.19 -20.46 41.70
C TYR A 13 -14.37 -19.93 40.49
N CYS A 14 -13.27 -20.57 40.16
CA CYS A 14 -12.48 -20.21 38.98
C CYS A 14 -13.28 -20.38 37.67
N GLN A 15 -14.05 -21.48 37.54
CA GLN A 15 -14.92 -21.72 36.40
C GLN A 15 -16.04 -20.67 36.30
N GLY A 16 -16.69 -20.38 37.44
CA GLY A 16 -17.74 -19.35 37.49
C GLY A 16 -17.23 -17.95 37.18
N LEU A 17 -16.07 -17.59 37.72
CA LEU A 17 -15.42 -16.31 37.41
C LEU A 17 -15.04 -16.22 35.94
N PHE A 18 -14.46 -17.27 35.38
CA PHE A 18 -14.11 -17.33 33.95
C PHE A 18 -15.37 -17.17 33.08
N ALA A 19 -16.41 -17.92 33.34
CA ALA A 19 -17.68 -17.82 32.60
C ALA A 19 -18.29 -16.42 32.72
N PHE A 20 -18.27 -15.81 33.90
CA PHE A 20 -18.73 -14.45 34.13
C PHE A 20 -17.91 -13.43 33.31
N LEU A 21 -16.59 -13.53 33.30
CA LEU A 21 -15.73 -12.64 32.55
C LEU A 21 -15.99 -12.76 31.04
N VAL A 22 -16.11 -13.97 30.51
CA VAL A 22 -16.41 -14.18 29.09
C VAL A 22 -17.77 -13.56 28.73
N ILE A 23 -18.81 -13.82 29.51
CA ILE A 23 -20.14 -13.24 29.28
C ILE A 23 -20.09 -11.71 29.36
N ALA A 24 -19.45 -11.15 30.39
CA ALA A 24 -19.36 -9.71 30.59
C ALA A 24 -18.64 -9.02 29.46
N ILE A 25 -17.51 -9.57 28.97
CA ILE A 25 -16.75 -9.06 27.85
C ILE A 25 -17.58 -9.10 26.57
N THR A 26 -18.22 -10.22 26.28
CA THR A 26 -19.08 -10.39 25.09
C THR A 26 -20.25 -9.41 25.09
N LEU A 27 -20.99 -9.34 26.23
CA LEU A 27 -22.12 -8.41 26.38
C LEU A 27 -21.67 -6.95 26.24
N SER A 28 -20.54 -6.58 26.82
CA SER A 28 -20.03 -5.22 26.71
C SER A 28 -19.63 -4.87 25.27
N GLY A 29 -19.08 -5.83 24.53
CA GLY A 29 -18.80 -5.69 23.11
C GLY A 29 -20.07 -5.47 22.28
N LEU A 30 -21.10 -6.30 22.51
CA LEU A 30 -22.41 -6.17 21.84
C LEU A 30 -23.08 -4.83 22.13
N LEU A 31 -23.12 -4.41 23.40
CA LEU A 31 -23.69 -3.12 23.79
C LEU A 31 -22.94 -1.96 23.14
N ARG A 32 -21.61 -2.04 23.09
CA ARG A 32 -20.81 -1.02 22.46
C ARG A 32 -21.04 -0.97 20.94
N THR A 33 -21.09 -2.10 20.26
CA THR A 33 -21.40 -2.18 18.83
C THR A 33 -22.77 -1.56 18.51
N ALA A 34 -23.77 -1.78 19.39
CA ALA A 34 -25.12 -1.31 19.16
C ALA A 34 -25.34 0.19 19.49
N PHE A 35 -24.71 0.70 20.55
CA PHE A 35 -25.04 2.01 21.09
C PHE A 35 -23.94 3.06 21.03
N TRP A 36 -22.64 2.66 21.04
CA TRP A 36 -21.50 3.58 21.09
C TRP A 36 -20.29 2.99 20.32
N PRO A 37 -20.45 2.69 19.01
CA PRO A 37 -19.36 2.12 18.24
C PRO A 37 -18.18 3.08 18.14
N LYS A 38 -16.97 2.55 18.18
CA LYS A 38 -15.77 3.29 17.79
C LYS A 38 -15.76 3.42 16.27
N ASP A 39 -15.29 4.55 15.77
CA ASP A 39 -15.10 4.76 14.35
C ASP A 39 -13.74 4.29 13.84
N VAL A 40 -12.72 4.28 14.71
CA VAL A 40 -11.34 3.98 14.33
C VAL A 40 -10.76 2.86 15.20
N ASN A 41 -10.08 1.93 14.55
CA ASN A 41 -9.19 0.96 15.19
C ASN A 41 -7.77 1.52 15.16
N THR A 42 -7.38 2.22 16.23
CA THR A 42 -6.08 2.90 16.31
C THR A 42 -4.89 1.95 16.31
N TYR A 43 -5.06 0.70 16.75
CA TYR A 43 -3.96 -0.27 16.74
C TYR A 43 -3.69 -0.82 15.33
N GLU A 44 -4.72 -0.96 14.52
CA GLU A 44 -4.62 -1.47 13.15
C GLU A 44 -4.58 -0.32 12.12
N SER A 45 -4.67 0.94 12.59
CA SER A 45 -4.61 2.17 11.76
C SER A 45 -5.63 2.13 10.60
N ARG A 46 -6.86 1.72 10.91
CA ARG A 46 -7.96 1.63 9.93
C ARG A 46 -9.28 2.04 10.55
N ASN A 47 -10.28 2.26 9.73
CA ASN A 47 -11.65 2.39 10.19
C ASN A 47 -12.10 1.11 10.89
N ALA A 48 -12.86 1.26 11.99
CA ALA A 48 -13.45 0.13 12.68
C ALA A 48 -14.62 -0.44 11.86
N ASN A 49 -14.71 -1.77 11.80
CA ASN A 49 -15.81 -2.42 11.11
C ASN A 49 -17.16 -2.06 11.76
N LYS A 50 -18.16 -1.81 10.93
CA LYS A 50 -19.55 -1.57 11.35
C LYS A 50 -20.44 -2.69 10.82
N PRO A 51 -21.51 -3.06 11.56
CA PRO A 51 -22.44 -4.06 11.07
C PRO A 51 -23.16 -3.55 9.82
N GLU A 52 -23.34 -4.43 8.87
CA GLU A 52 -24.24 -4.18 7.74
C GLU A 52 -25.70 -4.12 8.21
N ALA A 53 -26.55 -3.46 7.41
CA ALA A 53 -27.97 -3.36 7.72
C ALA A 53 -28.61 -4.76 7.80
N PHE A 54 -29.40 -4.99 8.87
CA PHE A 54 -30.17 -6.21 8.97
C PHE A 54 -31.30 -6.21 7.92
N THR A 55 -31.12 -7.03 6.91
CA THR A 55 -32.16 -7.36 5.91
C THR A 55 -32.27 -8.87 5.80
N VAL A 56 -33.41 -9.37 5.33
CA VAL A 56 -33.58 -10.82 5.11
C VAL A 56 -32.55 -11.35 4.11
N GLY A 57 -32.20 -10.57 3.07
CA GLY A 57 -31.17 -10.92 2.10
C GLY A 57 -29.78 -11.04 2.75
N ASN A 58 -29.33 -10.02 3.47
CA ASN A 58 -28.04 -10.01 4.17
C ASN A 58 -27.96 -11.13 5.24
N TYR A 59 -29.07 -11.44 5.90
CA TYR A 59 -29.10 -12.52 6.87
C TYR A 59 -28.97 -13.90 6.21
N LEU A 60 -29.72 -14.15 5.14
CA LEU A 60 -29.68 -15.45 4.45
C LEU A 60 -28.37 -15.68 3.68
N SER A 61 -27.74 -14.61 3.18
CA SER A 61 -26.43 -14.68 2.51
C SER A 61 -25.24 -14.79 3.48
N GLY A 62 -25.45 -14.58 4.80
CA GLY A 62 -24.37 -14.57 5.78
C GLY A 62 -23.64 -13.23 5.92
N VAL A 63 -23.89 -12.25 5.07
CA VAL A 63 -23.24 -10.93 5.07
C VAL A 63 -23.43 -10.20 6.40
N PHE A 64 -24.66 -10.23 6.95
CA PHE A 64 -24.93 -9.61 8.25
C PHE A 64 -24.14 -10.26 9.38
N GLN A 65 -24.07 -11.60 9.42
CA GLN A 65 -23.34 -12.33 10.46
C GLN A 65 -21.85 -12.05 10.41
N ASP A 66 -21.26 -12.08 9.23
CA ASP A 66 -19.83 -11.78 9.02
C ASP A 66 -19.48 -10.34 9.42
N SER A 67 -20.27 -9.36 8.98
CA SER A 67 -20.08 -7.96 9.35
C SER A 67 -20.25 -7.72 10.86
N MET A 68 -21.22 -8.39 11.50
CA MET A 68 -21.41 -8.32 12.93
C MET A 68 -20.24 -8.93 13.71
N GLU A 69 -19.68 -10.05 13.25
CA GLU A 69 -18.50 -10.67 13.87
C GLU A 69 -17.29 -9.74 13.80
N LYS A 70 -17.01 -9.17 12.62
CA LYS A 70 -15.94 -8.20 12.42
C LYS A 70 -16.13 -6.94 13.28
N ALA A 71 -17.33 -6.38 13.28
CA ALA A 71 -17.66 -5.21 14.10
C ALA A 71 -17.51 -5.50 15.59
N LEU A 72 -18.02 -6.64 16.07
CA LEU A 72 -17.89 -7.06 17.46
C LEU A 72 -16.42 -7.21 17.87
N ALA A 73 -15.59 -7.81 17.04
CA ALA A 73 -14.16 -7.98 17.28
C ALA A 73 -13.42 -6.64 17.49
N ASP A 74 -13.85 -5.58 16.79
CA ASP A 74 -13.29 -4.23 16.97
C ASP A 74 -13.84 -3.51 18.19
N GLN A 75 -15.08 -3.80 18.61
CA GLN A 75 -15.76 -3.10 19.69
C GLN A 75 -15.57 -3.72 21.08
N VAL A 76 -15.08 -4.96 21.17
CA VAL A 76 -14.82 -5.61 22.47
C VAL A 76 -13.84 -4.75 23.29
N PRO A 77 -14.18 -4.45 24.57
CA PRO A 77 -13.30 -3.70 25.45
C PRO A 77 -11.92 -4.37 25.58
N PHE A 78 -10.88 -3.57 25.53
CA PHE A 78 -9.49 -4.03 25.61
C PHE A 78 -9.02 -4.97 24.50
N ALA A 79 -9.82 -5.25 23.45
CA ALA A 79 -9.42 -6.14 22.36
C ALA A 79 -8.10 -5.70 21.73
N GLN A 80 -7.93 -4.39 21.43
CA GLN A 80 -6.69 -3.84 20.88
C GLN A 80 -5.49 -4.02 21.83
N TYR A 81 -5.70 -3.86 23.14
CA TYR A 81 -4.66 -4.10 24.12
C TYR A 81 -4.25 -5.58 24.18
N PHE A 82 -5.21 -6.50 24.16
CA PHE A 82 -4.91 -7.93 24.11
C PHE A 82 -4.23 -8.34 22.80
N LYS A 83 -4.68 -7.80 21.67
CA LYS A 83 -4.00 -8.00 20.37
C LYS A 83 -2.55 -7.49 20.43
N LYS A 84 -2.33 -6.30 20.98
CA LYS A 84 -0.98 -5.74 21.16
C LYS A 84 -0.10 -6.64 22.04
N VAL A 85 -0.56 -7.03 23.20
CA VAL A 85 0.21 -7.92 24.11
C VAL A 85 0.49 -9.27 23.44
N PHE A 86 -0.51 -9.86 22.77
CA PHE A 86 -0.32 -11.10 22.05
C PHE A 86 0.71 -10.97 20.93
N ASN A 87 0.66 -9.91 20.16
CA ASN A 87 1.62 -9.65 19.07
C ASN A 87 3.02 -9.38 19.60
N ILE A 88 3.17 -8.67 20.73
CA ILE A 88 4.47 -8.51 21.39
C ILE A 88 5.04 -9.88 21.82
N LEU A 89 4.23 -10.73 22.42
CA LEU A 89 4.68 -12.07 22.83
C LEU A 89 5.08 -12.93 21.60
N ARG A 90 4.29 -12.86 20.53
CA ARG A 90 4.61 -13.53 19.26
C ARG A 90 5.88 -12.97 18.64
N PHE A 91 6.06 -11.65 18.64
CA PHE A 91 7.28 -11.02 18.14
C PHE A 91 8.51 -11.42 18.95
N GLN A 92 8.41 -11.51 20.29
CA GLN A 92 9.50 -12.01 21.11
C GLN A 92 9.83 -13.47 20.80
N TYR A 93 8.82 -14.33 20.60
CA TYR A 93 9.03 -15.68 20.14
C TYR A 93 9.75 -15.72 18.78
N TYR A 94 9.28 -14.94 17.81
CA TYR A 94 9.90 -14.78 16.50
C TYR A 94 11.35 -14.31 16.61
N ARG A 95 11.61 -13.26 17.39
CA ARG A 95 12.93 -12.70 17.60
C ARG A 95 13.92 -13.71 18.20
N PHE A 96 13.47 -14.49 19.17
CA PHE A 96 14.37 -15.44 19.86
C PHE A 96 14.52 -16.78 19.11
N MET A 97 13.51 -17.18 18.36
CA MET A 97 13.47 -18.52 17.79
C MET A 97 13.73 -18.57 16.28
N LEU A 98 13.27 -17.60 15.54
CA LEU A 98 13.34 -17.59 14.07
C LEU A 98 14.38 -16.63 13.52
N LEU A 99 14.42 -15.39 14.00
CA LEU A 99 15.33 -14.37 13.47
C LEU A 99 16.80 -14.80 13.54
N PRO A 100 17.33 -15.37 14.65
CA PRO A 100 18.70 -15.84 14.69
C PRO A 100 19.00 -16.98 13.70
N LYS A 101 17.99 -17.78 13.34
CA LYS A 101 18.14 -18.82 12.32
C LYS A 101 18.18 -18.21 10.93
N ALA A 102 17.36 -17.22 10.65
CA ALA A 102 17.40 -16.48 9.40
C ALA A 102 18.73 -15.75 9.20
N GLU A 103 19.29 -15.16 10.26
CA GLU A 103 20.62 -14.53 10.23
C GLU A 103 21.76 -15.53 10.01
N GLN A 104 21.64 -16.76 10.54
CA GLN A 104 22.63 -17.82 10.35
C GLN A 104 22.49 -18.54 9.01
N HIS A 105 21.31 -18.50 8.42
CA HIS A 105 20.92 -19.18 7.21
C HIS A 105 20.17 -18.21 6.30
N PRO A 106 20.84 -17.17 5.76
CA PRO A 106 20.19 -16.17 4.92
C PRO A 106 19.57 -16.76 3.64
N GLU A 107 20.05 -17.95 3.24
CA GLU A 107 19.48 -18.72 2.13
C GLU A 107 18.11 -19.33 2.41
N LEU A 108 17.67 -19.35 3.68
CA LEU A 108 16.37 -19.90 4.08
C LEU A 108 15.34 -18.80 4.26
N CYS A 109 14.20 -18.94 3.62
CA CYS A 109 13.04 -18.10 3.82
C CYS A 109 12.07 -18.73 4.82
N PHE A 110 11.75 -18.03 5.89
CA PHE A 110 10.80 -18.47 6.92
C PHE A 110 9.46 -17.79 6.69
N HIS A 111 8.44 -18.55 6.35
CA HIS A 111 7.12 -18.02 6.04
C HIS A 111 6.18 -17.94 7.26
N TYR A 112 5.44 -16.87 7.34
CA TYR A 112 4.34 -16.68 8.27
C TYR A 112 3.24 -15.83 7.62
N LYS A 113 2.03 -16.35 7.51
CA LYS A 113 0.89 -15.69 6.86
C LYS A 113 1.17 -15.19 5.43
N GLY A 114 1.85 -15.97 4.62
CA GLY A 114 2.16 -15.53 3.26
C GLY A 114 3.35 -14.57 3.14
N ILE A 115 3.88 -14.08 4.27
CA ILE A 115 5.09 -13.25 4.32
C ILE A 115 6.26 -14.11 4.72
N GLY A 116 7.30 -14.11 3.88
CA GLY A 116 8.59 -14.74 4.16
C GLY A 116 9.53 -13.78 4.88
N LEU A 117 10.52 -14.34 5.55
CA LEU A 117 11.67 -13.59 6.03
C LEU A 117 12.93 -14.18 5.42
N ILE A 118 13.65 -13.39 4.64
CA ILE A 118 14.93 -13.75 4.04
C ILE A 118 15.93 -12.64 4.29
N ASP A 119 17.07 -12.99 4.88
CA ASP A 119 18.13 -12.06 5.27
C ASP A 119 17.59 -10.80 6.00
N GLY A 120 16.59 -11.01 6.84
CA GLY A 120 15.92 -9.96 7.60
C GLY A 120 14.92 -9.11 6.83
N TYR A 121 14.73 -9.30 5.54
CA TYR A 121 13.69 -8.63 4.73
C TYR A 121 12.39 -9.44 4.74
N MET A 122 11.29 -8.76 4.94
CA MET A 122 9.96 -9.33 4.78
C MET A 122 9.57 -9.28 3.31
N VAL A 123 9.21 -10.45 2.75
CA VAL A 123 8.86 -10.60 1.33
C VAL A 123 7.56 -11.37 1.20
N HIS A 124 6.72 -10.98 0.26
CA HIS A 124 5.54 -11.76 -0.09
C HIS A 124 5.95 -13.03 -0.85
N LYS A 125 5.07 -14.00 -0.90
CA LYS A 125 5.21 -15.08 -1.86
C LYS A 125 5.09 -14.51 -3.27
N PRO A 126 5.86 -15.05 -4.22
CA PRO A 126 5.71 -14.63 -5.61
C PRO A 126 4.30 -14.90 -6.12
N ALA A 127 3.85 -14.05 -7.04
CA ALA A 127 2.53 -14.16 -7.64
C ALA A 127 2.39 -15.48 -8.42
N ASP A 128 1.30 -16.21 -8.19
CA ASP A 128 0.93 -17.34 -9.03
C ASP A 128 0.00 -16.84 -10.14
N LEU A 129 0.60 -16.57 -11.30
CA LEU A 129 -0.15 -16.09 -12.46
C LEU A 129 -1.20 -17.09 -12.93
N SER A 130 -1.00 -18.40 -12.71
CA SER A 130 -1.91 -19.45 -13.18
C SER A 130 -3.23 -19.48 -12.42
N GLU A 131 -3.22 -19.12 -11.14
CA GLU A 131 -4.44 -19.05 -10.31
C GLU A 131 -5.32 -17.85 -10.63
N ASN A 132 -4.74 -16.73 -11.08
CA ASN A 132 -5.43 -15.46 -11.26
C ASN A 132 -5.44 -14.95 -12.71
N ILE A 133 -5.04 -15.79 -13.65
CA ILE A 133 -4.86 -15.40 -15.06
C ILE A 133 -6.12 -14.80 -15.69
N GLU A 134 -7.29 -15.33 -15.38
CA GLU A 134 -8.56 -14.84 -15.95
C GLU A 134 -8.89 -13.43 -15.46
N ILE A 135 -8.61 -13.13 -14.19
CA ILE A 135 -8.84 -11.80 -13.60
C ILE A 135 -7.86 -10.80 -14.21
N MET A 136 -6.57 -11.16 -14.25
CA MET A 136 -5.54 -10.32 -14.85
C MET A 136 -5.79 -10.03 -16.33
N LEU A 137 -6.17 -11.05 -17.10
CA LEU A 137 -6.55 -10.87 -18.51
C LEU A 137 -7.75 -9.93 -18.65
N SER A 138 -8.77 -10.09 -17.81
CA SER A 138 -9.97 -9.25 -17.85
C SER A 138 -9.61 -7.78 -17.59
N LEU A 139 -8.77 -7.50 -16.61
CA LEU A 139 -8.34 -6.13 -16.27
C LEU A 139 -7.44 -5.55 -17.37
N ALA A 140 -6.46 -6.31 -17.87
CA ALA A 140 -5.60 -5.88 -18.96
C ALA A 140 -6.39 -5.56 -20.24
N HIS A 141 -7.36 -6.42 -20.60
CA HIS A 141 -8.23 -6.18 -21.74
C HIS A 141 -9.15 -4.97 -21.52
N LYS A 142 -9.71 -4.80 -20.32
CA LYS A 142 -10.49 -3.59 -20.00
C LYS A 142 -9.65 -2.33 -20.22
N ARG A 143 -8.43 -2.29 -19.72
CA ARG A 143 -7.52 -1.14 -19.92
C ARG A 143 -7.16 -0.93 -21.39
N ALA A 144 -6.95 -2.01 -22.16
CA ALA A 144 -6.76 -1.93 -23.61
C ALA A 144 -7.97 -1.36 -24.31
N ASP A 145 -9.19 -1.75 -23.91
CA ASP A 145 -10.45 -1.20 -24.43
C ASP A 145 -10.60 0.29 -24.11
N ASP A 146 -10.33 0.68 -22.87
CA ASP A 146 -10.36 2.07 -22.43
C ASP A 146 -9.35 2.94 -23.20
N MET A 147 -8.15 2.43 -23.47
CA MET A 147 -7.17 3.10 -24.33
C MET A 147 -7.64 3.23 -25.77
N ARG A 148 -8.25 2.18 -26.35
CA ARG A 148 -8.79 2.24 -27.72
C ARG A 148 -9.88 3.30 -27.82
N ALA A 149 -10.83 3.30 -26.88
CA ALA A 149 -11.87 4.32 -26.82
C ALA A 149 -11.30 5.73 -26.64
N CYS A 150 -10.26 5.86 -25.82
CA CYS A 150 -9.61 7.14 -25.61
C CYS A 150 -8.89 7.64 -26.86
N ARG A 151 -8.19 6.77 -27.62
CA ARG A 151 -7.51 7.13 -28.88
C ARG A 151 -8.47 7.59 -29.97
N GLU A 152 -9.69 7.10 -29.99
CA GLU A 152 -10.71 7.59 -30.94
C GLU A 152 -11.09 9.04 -30.70
N ILE A 153 -11.08 9.48 -29.44
CA ILE A 153 -11.48 10.83 -29.02
C ILE A 153 -10.25 11.77 -28.95
N ASN A 154 -9.11 11.24 -28.50
CA ASN A 154 -7.87 11.96 -28.23
C ASN A 154 -6.70 11.28 -29.01
N PRO A 155 -6.64 11.43 -30.35
CA PRO A 155 -5.68 10.68 -31.18
C PRO A 155 -4.23 11.09 -30.97
N GLU A 156 -3.96 12.28 -30.43
CA GLU A 156 -2.60 12.79 -30.19
C GLU A 156 -2.05 12.37 -28.81
N THR A 157 -2.88 11.77 -27.92
CA THR A 157 -2.42 11.33 -26.62
C THR A 157 -1.53 10.09 -26.73
N GLU A 158 -0.40 10.12 -26.04
CA GLU A 158 0.58 9.04 -26.00
C GLU A 158 0.34 8.16 -24.77
N TYR A 159 0.50 6.84 -24.92
CA TYR A 159 0.28 5.86 -23.84
C TYR A 159 1.55 5.08 -23.56
N TYR A 160 1.92 5.01 -22.28
CA TYR A 160 3.09 4.30 -21.77
C TYR A 160 2.70 3.34 -20.66
N LEU A 161 3.55 2.33 -20.45
CA LEU A 161 3.47 1.45 -19.29
C LEU A 161 4.82 1.45 -18.59
N PHE A 162 4.81 1.71 -17.30
CA PHE A 162 5.99 1.61 -16.45
C PHE A 162 5.72 0.63 -15.31
N TYR A 163 6.24 -0.58 -15.43
CA TYR A 163 6.04 -1.64 -14.47
C TYR A 163 7.07 -1.58 -13.35
N ILE A 164 6.63 -1.74 -12.10
CA ILE A 164 7.47 -1.70 -10.91
C ILE A 164 7.58 -3.12 -10.38
N GLU A 165 8.68 -3.83 -10.70
CA GLU A 165 8.89 -5.18 -10.18
C GLU A 165 9.05 -5.13 -8.66
N SER A 166 8.33 -6.00 -7.96
CA SER A 166 8.29 -6.11 -6.51
C SER A 166 8.75 -7.50 -6.03
N ASP A 167 8.62 -7.77 -4.75
CA ASP A 167 8.87 -9.10 -4.19
C ASP A 167 7.88 -10.18 -4.70
N ARG A 168 6.80 -9.78 -5.36
CA ARG A 168 5.84 -10.70 -5.98
C ARG A 168 6.27 -11.19 -7.36
N ASP A 169 7.23 -10.50 -7.98
CA ASP A 169 7.76 -10.85 -9.30
C ASP A 169 8.99 -11.75 -9.24
N TYR A 170 9.51 -12.01 -8.04
CA TYR A 170 10.73 -12.77 -7.85
C TYR A 170 10.60 -13.76 -6.67
N ASP A 171 10.84 -15.04 -6.95
CA ASP A 171 10.95 -16.06 -5.91
C ASP A 171 12.38 -16.07 -5.36
N PHE A 172 12.58 -15.45 -4.22
CA PHE A 172 13.90 -15.35 -3.57
C PHE A 172 14.40 -16.69 -3.01
N GLU A 173 13.55 -17.71 -2.86
CA GLU A 173 13.96 -19.04 -2.42
C GLU A 173 14.53 -19.86 -3.57
N THR A 174 13.87 -19.83 -4.73
CA THR A 174 14.28 -20.61 -5.91
C THR A 174 15.14 -19.81 -6.87
N ALA A 175 15.28 -18.49 -6.65
CA ALA A 175 15.92 -17.55 -7.55
C ALA A 175 15.26 -17.52 -8.95
N GLU A 176 13.94 -17.67 -8.99
CA GLU A 176 13.15 -17.63 -10.23
C GLU A 176 12.40 -16.30 -10.37
N LYS A 177 12.54 -15.68 -11.52
CA LYS A 177 11.77 -14.50 -11.89
C LYS A 177 10.46 -14.90 -12.54
N LYS A 178 9.36 -14.25 -12.15
CA LYS A 178 8.07 -14.41 -12.82
C LYS A 178 7.96 -13.44 -13.99
N ASP A 179 7.41 -13.88 -15.10
CA ASP A 179 7.26 -13.04 -16.30
C ASP A 179 5.95 -12.22 -16.28
N THR A 180 5.70 -11.55 -15.16
CA THR A 180 4.52 -10.71 -14.98
C THR A 180 4.54 -9.50 -15.91
N TYR A 181 5.70 -8.88 -16.08
CA TYR A 181 5.86 -7.75 -16.98
C TYR A 181 5.52 -8.15 -18.43
N GLY A 182 6.07 -9.28 -18.92
CA GLY A 182 5.76 -9.78 -20.26
C GLY A 182 4.26 -10.04 -20.42
N PHE A 183 3.65 -10.72 -19.44
CA PHE A 183 2.23 -10.98 -19.45
C PHE A 183 1.38 -9.70 -19.56
N ILE A 184 1.68 -8.66 -18.77
CA ILE A 184 0.92 -7.41 -18.76
C ILE A 184 1.12 -6.66 -20.08
N THR A 185 2.36 -6.50 -20.54
CA THR A 185 2.67 -5.74 -21.76
C THR A 185 2.06 -6.37 -23.02
N GLU A 186 2.05 -7.68 -23.11
CA GLU A 186 1.42 -8.41 -24.23
C GLU A 186 -0.10 -8.23 -24.28
N ASN A 187 -0.76 -8.11 -23.13
CA ASN A 187 -2.22 -8.04 -23.05
C ASN A 187 -2.79 -6.62 -23.00
N MET A 188 -1.99 -5.60 -22.71
CA MET A 188 -2.41 -4.19 -22.73
C MET A 188 -2.23 -3.52 -24.10
N GLU A 189 -1.66 -4.20 -25.10
CA GLU A 189 -1.49 -3.68 -26.47
C GLU A 189 -0.71 -2.34 -26.52
N ILE A 190 0.20 -2.10 -25.60
CA ILE A 190 1.10 -0.93 -25.63
C ILE A 190 2.32 -1.28 -26.48
N PRO A 191 2.74 -0.42 -27.44
CA PRO A 191 3.95 -0.65 -28.21
C PRO A 191 5.19 -0.87 -27.34
N ALA A 192 6.06 -1.81 -27.72
CA ALA A 192 7.21 -2.21 -26.91
C ALA A 192 8.20 -1.07 -26.62
N ASP A 193 8.32 -0.07 -27.51
CA ASP A 193 9.12 1.12 -27.32
C ASP A 193 8.51 2.14 -26.33
N ARG A 194 7.28 1.88 -25.87
CA ARG A 194 6.57 2.67 -24.87
C ARG A 194 6.31 1.89 -23.58
N THR A 195 7.04 0.81 -23.37
CA THR A 195 7.00 0.03 -22.13
C THR A 195 8.35 0.03 -21.46
N GLY A 196 8.36 0.14 -20.13
CA GLY A 196 9.56 0.11 -19.33
C GLY A 196 9.28 -0.49 -17.96
N ARG A 197 10.35 -0.78 -17.24
CA ARG A 197 10.21 -1.33 -15.88
C ARG A 197 11.38 -0.95 -14.97
N LEU A 198 11.10 -0.90 -13.68
CA LEU A 198 12.12 -0.98 -12.63
C LEU A 198 12.36 -2.46 -12.33
N CYS A 199 13.59 -2.94 -12.54
CA CYS A 199 13.92 -4.36 -12.39
C CYS A 199 14.34 -4.73 -10.98
N VAL A 200 13.91 -5.92 -10.54
CA VAL A 200 14.44 -6.66 -9.39
C VAL A 200 14.96 -7.99 -9.90
N ASP A 201 16.28 -8.15 -9.98
CA ASP A 201 16.89 -9.35 -10.52
C ASP A 201 17.41 -10.32 -9.44
N ASN A 202 17.49 -9.87 -8.20
CA ASN A 202 17.91 -10.65 -7.05
C ASN A 202 17.60 -9.95 -5.72
N LEU A 203 17.85 -10.63 -4.60
CA LEU A 203 17.63 -10.09 -3.27
C LEU A 203 18.47 -8.84 -2.98
N GLU A 204 19.69 -8.75 -3.48
CA GLU A 204 20.56 -7.60 -3.24
C GLU A 204 20.07 -6.35 -3.96
N ASP A 205 19.47 -6.49 -5.13
CA ASP A 205 18.82 -5.37 -5.84
C ASP A 205 17.54 -4.94 -5.10
N TYR A 206 16.74 -5.92 -4.67
CA TYR A 206 15.56 -5.66 -3.85
C TYR A 206 15.90 -4.85 -2.58
N LYS A 207 16.93 -5.26 -1.83
CA LYS A 207 17.36 -4.58 -0.59
C LYS A 207 17.78 -3.14 -0.79
N LYS A 208 18.30 -2.77 -1.95
CA LYS A 208 18.71 -1.38 -2.25
C LYS A 208 17.53 -0.46 -2.41
N ILE A 209 16.44 -0.95 -3.01
CA ILE A 209 15.36 -0.11 -3.51
C ILE A 209 14.04 -0.28 -2.75
N TYR A 210 13.91 -1.30 -1.91
CA TYR A 210 12.69 -1.54 -1.12
C TYR A 210 12.92 -1.36 0.37
N PHE A 211 11.84 -1.05 1.10
CA PHE A 211 11.82 -1.13 2.54
C PHE A 211 11.90 -2.59 3.00
N LYS A 212 12.47 -2.78 4.19
CA LYS A 212 12.62 -4.10 4.81
C LYS A 212 11.30 -4.68 5.33
N THR A 213 10.40 -3.82 5.82
CA THR A 213 9.15 -4.19 6.50
C THR A 213 7.89 -3.73 5.79
N ASP A 214 8.06 -3.09 4.63
CA ASP A 214 6.97 -2.54 3.81
C ASP A 214 7.03 -3.06 2.38
N HIS A 215 5.92 -2.96 1.65
CA HIS A 215 5.86 -3.39 0.26
C HIS A 215 6.29 -2.31 -0.73
N HIS A 216 6.35 -1.05 -0.31
CA HIS A 216 6.77 0.03 -1.19
C HIS A 216 8.29 0.09 -1.36
N TRP A 217 8.70 0.71 -2.44
CA TRP A 217 10.08 1.16 -2.59
C TRP A 217 10.45 2.21 -1.53
N ASN A 218 11.72 2.27 -1.17
CA ASN A 218 12.28 3.32 -0.34
C ASN A 218 12.62 4.56 -1.20
N CYS A 219 13.19 5.61 -0.62
CA CYS A 219 13.50 6.83 -1.38
C CYS A 219 14.53 6.59 -2.51
N TYR A 220 15.40 5.60 -2.38
CA TYR A 220 16.36 5.26 -3.45
C TYR A 220 15.66 4.53 -4.60
N GLY A 221 14.74 3.61 -4.29
CA GLY A 221 13.92 2.92 -5.28
C GLY A 221 13.00 3.88 -6.02
N ALA A 222 12.35 4.79 -5.30
CA ALA A 222 11.54 5.84 -5.90
C ALA A 222 12.37 6.72 -6.86
N TYR A 223 13.61 7.05 -6.49
CA TYR A 223 14.49 7.81 -7.37
C TYR A 223 14.90 7.03 -8.63
N GLU A 224 15.22 5.75 -8.50
CA GLU A 224 15.52 4.90 -9.68
C GLU A 224 14.28 4.70 -10.56
N GLY A 225 13.10 4.53 -9.96
CA GLY A 225 11.81 4.46 -10.67
C GLY A 225 11.55 5.74 -11.46
N TYR A 226 11.69 6.90 -10.81
CA TYR A 226 11.59 8.20 -11.47
C TYR A 226 12.56 8.34 -12.66
N ARG A 227 13.84 7.98 -12.48
CA ARG A 227 14.83 8.01 -13.56
C ARG A 227 14.45 7.11 -14.73
N GLY A 228 13.99 5.89 -14.42
CA GLY A 228 13.53 4.92 -15.41
C GLY A 228 12.34 5.44 -16.21
N LEU A 229 11.36 6.01 -15.53
CA LEU A 229 10.17 6.58 -16.15
C LEU A 229 10.54 7.78 -17.04
N MET A 230 11.36 8.72 -16.55
CA MET A 230 11.78 9.88 -17.36
C MET A 230 12.58 9.45 -18.59
N THR A 231 13.40 8.41 -18.48
CA THR A 231 14.12 7.83 -19.64
C THR A 231 13.15 7.23 -20.66
N LEU A 232 12.14 6.48 -20.20
CA LEU A 232 11.09 5.91 -21.05
C LEU A 232 10.31 7.00 -21.79
N LEU A 233 9.99 8.11 -21.12
CA LEU A 233 9.28 9.25 -21.70
C LEU A 233 10.16 10.13 -22.59
N GLY A 234 11.48 9.87 -22.69
CA GLY A 234 12.41 10.65 -23.49
C GLY A 234 12.62 12.08 -22.98
N VAL A 235 12.54 12.29 -21.67
CA VAL A 235 12.80 13.60 -21.07
C VAL A 235 14.28 13.91 -21.11
N GLU A 236 14.64 14.93 -21.92
CA GLU A 236 16.05 15.34 -22.14
C GLU A 236 16.57 16.31 -21.08
N GLU A 237 15.72 16.89 -20.28
CA GLU A 237 16.10 17.82 -19.23
C GLU A 237 16.91 17.14 -18.14
N LYS A 238 17.73 17.94 -17.44
CA LYS A 238 18.42 17.46 -16.24
C LYS A 238 17.39 17.02 -15.19
N LEU A 239 17.48 15.79 -14.80
CA LEU A 239 16.64 15.23 -13.74
C LEU A 239 16.96 15.86 -12.39
N LEU A 240 15.97 15.94 -11.51
CA LEU A 240 16.20 16.35 -10.13
C LEU A 240 17.03 15.26 -9.42
N GLU A 241 18.05 15.72 -8.72
CA GLU A 241 18.86 14.87 -7.86
C GLU A 241 18.59 15.19 -6.38
N PRO A 242 18.65 14.22 -5.49
CA PRO A 242 18.52 14.50 -4.07
C PRO A 242 19.64 15.43 -3.59
N VAL A 243 19.30 16.55 -2.96
CA VAL A 243 20.26 17.51 -2.42
C VAL A 243 20.74 17.09 -1.03
N GLU A 244 19.95 16.30 -0.33
CA GLU A 244 20.25 15.80 1.01
C GLU A 244 19.58 14.43 1.22
N THR A 245 20.23 13.57 2.00
CA THR A 245 19.63 12.32 2.48
C THR A 245 19.73 12.31 4.00
N ALA A 246 18.63 12.06 4.69
CA ALA A 246 18.60 11.98 6.14
C ALA A 246 19.41 10.77 6.63
N SER A 247 20.35 11.03 7.53
CA SER A 247 21.20 10.01 8.16
C SER A 247 20.65 9.52 9.50
N ASP A 248 19.73 10.26 10.10
CA ASP A 248 19.15 9.99 11.42
C ASP A 248 17.63 9.87 11.32
N PRO A 249 17.16 8.82 10.67
CA PRO A 249 15.75 8.65 10.30
C PRO A 249 14.88 8.24 11.48
N LEU A 250 13.61 8.58 11.39
CA LEU A 250 12.59 8.00 12.26
C LEU A 250 12.45 6.49 12.00
N TRP A 251 12.15 5.74 13.05
CA TRP A 251 11.96 4.30 12.97
C TRP A 251 10.49 3.95 12.83
N TRP A 252 10.18 3.11 11.86
CA TRP A 252 8.82 2.68 11.58
C TRP A 252 8.71 1.17 11.31
N ALA A 253 7.49 0.67 11.33
CA ALA A 253 7.15 -0.70 10.92
C ALA A 253 6.13 -0.60 9.79
N GLY A 254 6.49 -1.08 8.62
CA GLY A 254 5.68 -0.98 7.42
C GLY A 254 4.49 -1.95 7.37
N SER A 255 3.85 -2.01 6.22
CA SER A 255 2.63 -2.79 5.97
C SER A 255 2.82 -4.29 6.17
N LYS A 256 3.93 -4.87 5.67
CA LYS A 256 4.24 -6.30 5.85
C LYS A 256 4.38 -6.67 7.33
N ALA A 257 5.08 -5.84 8.12
CA ALA A 257 5.18 -6.04 9.56
C ALA A 257 3.83 -5.89 10.26
N ALA A 258 2.98 -4.98 9.79
CA ALA A 258 1.63 -4.81 10.30
C ALA A 258 0.73 -6.02 9.99
N GLU A 259 0.79 -6.56 8.78
CA GLU A 259 0.02 -7.71 8.31
C GLU A 259 0.31 -8.97 9.14
N VAL A 260 1.57 -9.25 9.42
CA VAL A 260 1.94 -10.35 10.30
C VAL A 260 1.83 -10.02 11.78
N GLY A 261 1.52 -8.77 12.14
CA GLY A 261 1.40 -8.31 13.53
C GLY A 261 2.74 -8.14 14.24
N PHE A 262 3.81 -7.88 13.52
CA PHE A 262 5.17 -7.67 14.06
C PHE A 262 5.59 -6.19 14.05
N ARG A 263 4.70 -5.29 14.46
CA ARG A 263 4.93 -3.84 14.49
C ARG A 263 6.13 -3.39 15.33
N GLU A 264 6.70 -4.27 16.14
CA GLU A 264 7.94 -4.02 16.88
C GLU A 264 9.20 -4.32 16.04
N TYR A 265 9.04 -4.95 14.86
CA TYR A 265 10.11 -5.15 13.90
C TYR A 265 10.21 -3.91 13.02
N LYS A 266 11.04 -2.98 13.45
CA LYS A 266 11.17 -1.65 12.86
C LYS A 266 12.43 -1.53 12.03
N GLU A 267 12.37 -0.61 11.09
CA GLU A 267 13.50 -0.16 10.27
C GLU A 267 13.59 1.37 10.24
N PRO A 268 14.74 1.94 9.89
CA PRO A 268 14.83 3.36 9.61
C PRO A 268 14.05 3.72 8.34
N PHE A 269 13.46 4.92 8.32
CA PHE A 269 12.80 5.47 7.14
C PHE A 269 13.79 6.41 6.42
N PRO A 270 14.46 5.98 5.35
CA PRO A 270 15.37 6.85 4.61
C PRO A 270 14.57 7.89 3.83
N ILE A 271 15.04 9.12 3.85
CA ILE A 271 14.42 10.23 3.15
C ILE A 271 15.44 10.92 2.27
N CYS A 272 15.05 11.17 1.03
CA CYS A 272 15.76 11.97 0.07
C CYS A 272 15.05 13.32 -0.07
N ARG A 273 15.78 14.41 0.13
CA ARG A 273 15.30 15.78 -0.03
C ARG A 273 15.57 16.27 -1.44
N TYR A 274 14.59 16.95 -2.02
CA TYR A 274 14.69 17.54 -3.34
C TYR A 274 14.33 19.04 -3.31
N GLU A 275 14.92 19.80 -4.20
CA GLU A 275 14.51 21.17 -4.49
C GLU A 275 13.51 21.17 -5.65
N TYR A 276 12.22 21.14 -5.31
CA TYR A 276 11.15 21.17 -6.30
C TYR A 276 10.92 22.58 -6.86
N PRO A 277 10.57 22.71 -8.15
CA PRO A 277 10.06 23.97 -8.67
C PRO A 277 8.76 24.34 -7.93
N PRO A 278 8.38 25.63 -7.91
CA PRO A 278 7.08 26.04 -7.41
C PRO A 278 5.97 25.28 -8.12
N MET A 279 5.01 24.75 -7.35
CA MET A 279 3.81 24.07 -7.87
C MET A 279 2.64 24.26 -6.93
N GLU A 280 1.45 24.34 -7.48
CA GLU A 280 0.21 24.26 -6.74
C GLU A 280 -0.27 22.81 -6.71
N ILE A 281 -0.75 22.34 -5.56
CA ILE A 281 -1.22 20.99 -5.38
C ILE A 281 -2.69 21.00 -5.02
N PHE A 282 -3.45 20.12 -5.67
CA PHE A 282 -4.87 19.90 -5.39
C PHE A 282 -5.08 18.42 -5.11
N ILE A 283 -5.80 18.11 -4.04
CA ILE A 283 -6.22 16.77 -3.68
C ILE A 283 -7.75 16.72 -3.76
N ASN A 284 -8.28 15.83 -4.59
CA ASN A 284 -9.72 15.65 -4.80
C ASN A 284 -10.44 16.99 -5.06
N GLY A 285 -9.77 17.88 -5.84
CA GLY A 285 -10.25 19.20 -6.21
C GLY A 285 -10.08 20.30 -5.17
N SER A 286 -9.44 20.03 -4.02
CA SER A 286 -9.16 21.01 -2.97
C SER A 286 -7.69 21.37 -2.90
N PRO A 287 -7.31 22.65 -2.72
CA PRO A 287 -5.91 23.03 -2.52
C PRO A 287 -5.28 22.30 -1.34
N SER A 288 -4.02 21.93 -1.46
CA SER A 288 -3.24 21.21 -0.45
C SER A 288 -1.80 21.73 -0.36
N ASP A 289 -1.20 21.54 0.79
CA ASP A 289 0.19 21.85 1.13
C ASP A 289 1.05 20.60 1.27
N MET A 290 0.76 19.56 0.50
CA MET A 290 1.41 18.24 0.54
C MET A 290 2.96 18.27 0.39
N LEU A 291 3.57 19.41 0.09
CA LEU A 291 5.03 19.58 0.09
C LEU A 291 5.63 19.71 1.51
N GLU A 292 4.83 20.09 2.49
CA GLU A 292 5.27 20.35 3.86
C GLU A 292 5.87 19.15 4.60
N PRO A 293 5.45 17.87 4.41
CA PRO A 293 6.06 16.75 5.12
C PRO A 293 7.59 16.71 4.99
N GLN A 294 8.14 17.07 3.82
CA GLN A 294 9.59 17.13 3.64
C GLN A 294 10.22 18.19 4.56
N GLU A 295 9.69 19.41 4.61
CA GLU A 295 10.21 20.47 5.44
C GLU A 295 10.02 20.17 6.94
N ALA A 296 8.85 19.65 7.33
CA ALA A 296 8.56 19.22 8.70
C ALA A 296 9.53 18.14 9.19
N PHE A 297 9.90 17.19 8.32
CA PHE A 297 10.89 16.17 8.67
C PHE A 297 12.27 16.78 8.91
N PHE A 298 12.78 17.58 7.96
CA PHE A 298 14.14 18.16 8.06
C PHE A 298 14.23 19.25 9.11
N SER A 299 13.14 19.89 9.52
CA SER A 299 13.07 20.80 10.68
C SER A 299 13.01 20.08 12.03
N GLY A 300 12.76 18.76 12.03
CA GLY A 300 12.61 17.96 13.25
C GLY A 300 11.24 18.10 13.91
N GLU A 301 10.23 18.54 13.19
CA GLU A 301 8.86 18.68 13.68
C GLU A 301 8.07 17.36 13.64
N MET A 302 8.55 16.35 12.91
CA MET A 302 7.91 15.02 12.84
C MET A 302 8.40 14.11 13.96
N ASP A 303 7.47 13.66 14.81
CA ASP A 303 7.72 12.70 15.89
C ASP A 303 7.56 11.23 15.46
N SER A 304 6.83 10.99 14.38
CA SER A 304 6.55 9.67 13.83
C SER A 304 6.46 9.75 12.30
N ILE A 305 6.60 8.61 11.65
CA ILE A 305 6.57 8.54 10.19
C ILE A 305 5.93 7.24 9.72
N SER A 306 5.19 7.31 8.62
CA SER A 306 4.79 6.20 7.78
C SER A 306 4.93 6.59 6.31
N TYR A 307 4.78 5.63 5.40
CA TYR A 307 4.81 5.93 3.97
C TYR A 307 3.74 6.97 3.59
N GLY A 308 2.51 6.76 4.07
CA GLY A 308 1.41 7.70 3.83
C GLY A 308 1.60 9.08 4.46
N ASP A 309 2.19 9.15 5.68
CA ASP A 309 2.46 10.44 6.34
C ASP A 309 3.48 11.28 5.55
N TYR A 310 4.43 10.62 4.87
CA TYR A 310 5.50 11.32 4.15
C TYR A 310 5.19 11.56 2.67
N TYR A 311 4.64 10.57 1.97
CA TYR A 311 4.39 10.66 0.51
C TYR A 311 2.93 10.97 0.16
N GLY A 312 2.02 10.93 1.12
CA GLY A 312 0.58 11.05 0.95
C GLY A 312 -0.14 9.72 1.02
N GLY A 313 -1.45 9.77 1.28
CA GLY A 313 -2.32 8.61 1.38
C GLY A 313 -2.79 8.08 0.02
N ILE A 314 -3.86 7.28 0.08
CA ILE A 314 -4.58 6.85 -1.11
C ILE A 314 -5.63 7.92 -1.40
N GLU A 315 -5.38 8.74 -2.40
CA GLU A 315 -6.28 9.79 -2.86
C GLU A 315 -6.75 9.46 -4.28
N GLY A 316 -8.04 9.66 -4.57
CA GLY A 316 -8.61 9.41 -5.89
C GLY A 316 -7.98 10.26 -6.98
N GLU A 317 -7.65 11.52 -6.66
CA GLU A 317 -7.01 12.45 -7.61
C GLU A 317 -6.04 13.38 -6.89
N VAL A 318 -4.83 13.49 -7.42
CA VAL A 318 -3.87 14.55 -7.06
C VAL A 318 -3.42 15.27 -8.32
N ILE A 319 -3.54 16.59 -8.31
CA ILE A 319 -3.09 17.46 -9.42
C ILE A 319 -1.93 18.32 -8.92
N LEU A 320 -0.82 18.29 -9.63
CA LEU A 320 0.34 19.13 -9.38
C LEU A 320 0.52 20.06 -10.59
N ASP A 321 0.30 21.35 -10.37
CA ASP A 321 0.34 22.40 -11.42
C ASP A 321 1.59 23.27 -11.26
N THR A 322 2.51 23.19 -12.19
CA THR A 322 3.75 23.99 -12.20
C THR A 322 3.61 25.30 -12.98
N ASN A 323 2.42 25.55 -13.54
CA ASN A 323 2.10 26.73 -14.34
C ASN A 323 3.13 26.98 -15.48
N ARG A 324 3.45 25.93 -16.24
CA ARG A 324 4.36 25.95 -17.40
C ARG A 324 3.63 25.48 -18.66
N PRO A 325 2.72 26.32 -19.23
CA PRO A 325 1.83 25.92 -20.31
C PRO A 325 2.54 25.53 -21.62
N GLU A 326 3.83 25.81 -21.76
CA GLU A 326 4.66 25.35 -22.87
C GLU A 326 5.07 23.89 -22.78
N ARG A 327 4.77 23.22 -21.65
CA ARG A 327 5.08 21.81 -21.41
C ARG A 327 3.83 20.96 -21.51
N LYS A 328 4.03 19.67 -21.70
CA LYS A 328 2.96 18.66 -21.78
C LYS A 328 2.28 18.47 -20.42
N ASN A 329 1.02 18.04 -20.48
CA ASN A 329 0.28 17.51 -19.35
C ASN A 329 0.42 15.98 -19.32
N ILE A 330 0.62 15.41 -18.13
CA ILE A 330 0.79 13.96 -17.94
C ILE A 330 -0.21 13.43 -16.91
N LEU A 331 -0.74 12.23 -17.17
CA LEU A 331 -1.56 11.47 -16.26
C LEU A 331 -0.80 10.19 -15.85
N LEU A 332 -0.62 10.00 -14.55
CA LEU A 332 -0.18 8.76 -13.92
C LEU A 332 -1.43 8.00 -13.48
N LEU A 333 -1.62 6.79 -13.99
CA LEU A 333 -2.67 5.86 -13.59
C LEU A 333 -2.03 4.69 -12.85
N GLY A 334 -1.93 4.81 -11.55
CA GLY A 334 -1.20 3.87 -10.74
C GLY A 334 -1.83 3.64 -9.38
N ASP A 335 -0.98 3.47 -8.40
CA ASP A 335 -1.35 3.22 -7.01
C ASP A 335 -0.44 4.00 -6.05
N SER A 336 -0.30 3.54 -4.81
CA SER A 336 0.51 4.21 -3.81
C SER A 336 2.01 4.33 -4.13
N PHE A 337 2.50 3.62 -5.16
CA PHE A 337 3.88 3.81 -5.63
C PHE A 337 4.10 5.18 -6.25
N ASP A 338 3.12 5.73 -6.98
CA ASP A 338 3.18 7.09 -7.55
C ASP A 338 3.48 8.15 -6.52
N ASN A 339 2.96 7.98 -5.30
CA ASN A 339 3.05 8.98 -4.25
C ASN A 339 4.48 9.48 -4.05
N ALA A 340 5.47 8.58 -4.14
CA ALA A 340 6.86 8.93 -3.94
C ALA A 340 7.50 9.64 -5.14
N ILE A 341 6.95 9.50 -6.35
CA ILE A 341 7.54 10.06 -7.58
C ILE A 341 6.74 11.20 -8.20
N ARG A 342 5.45 11.37 -7.88
CA ARG A 342 4.58 12.35 -8.56
C ARG A 342 5.11 13.78 -8.55
N LYS A 343 5.76 14.24 -7.48
CA LYS A 343 6.39 15.57 -7.40
C LYS A 343 7.64 15.66 -8.27
N LEU A 344 8.43 14.57 -8.35
CA LEU A 344 9.60 14.47 -9.20
C LEU A 344 9.19 14.54 -10.68
N VAL A 345 8.16 13.78 -11.05
CA VAL A 345 7.57 13.79 -12.39
C VAL A 345 7.02 15.18 -12.71
N ALA A 346 6.23 15.77 -11.81
CA ALA A 346 5.64 17.09 -12.00
C ALA A 346 6.67 18.19 -12.28
N SER A 347 7.89 18.02 -11.80
CA SER A 347 8.97 18.97 -12.05
C SER A 347 9.34 19.12 -13.54
N HIS A 348 8.88 18.21 -14.40
CA HIS A 348 9.17 18.20 -15.85
C HIS A 348 7.95 18.53 -16.72
N PHE A 349 6.77 18.62 -16.14
CA PHE A 349 5.50 18.82 -16.88
C PHE A 349 4.80 20.11 -16.50
N ASN A 350 3.80 20.52 -17.28
CA ASN A 350 2.92 21.64 -16.96
C ASN A 350 2.00 21.22 -15.80
N LYS A 351 1.18 20.19 -16.06
CA LYS A 351 0.34 19.57 -15.02
C LYS A 351 0.61 18.07 -14.97
N THR A 352 0.70 17.56 -13.76
CA THR A 352 0.75 16.13 -13.50
C THR A 352 -0.49 15.74 -12.72
N PHE A 353 -1.24 14.84 -13.28
CA PHE A 353 -2.40 14.22 -12.67
C PHE A 353 -1.98 12.83 -12.20
N SER A 354 -2.22 12.49 -10.95
CA SER A 354 -2.05 11.15 -10.39
C SER A 354 -3.43 10.68 -9.95
N VAL A 355 -3.91 9.59 -10.53
CA VAL A 355 -5.25 9.06 -10.30
C VAL A 355 -5.16 7.61 -9.85
N ASP A 356 -5.76 7.33 -8.69
CA ASP A 356 -6.02 5.96 -8.22
C ASP A 356 -7.48 5.60 -8.54
N GLU A 357 -7.66 4.75 -9.56
CA GLU A 357 -9.00 4.35 -10.01
C GLU A 357 -9.82 3.64 -8.91
N ARG A 358 -9.16 3.06 -7.90
CA ARG A 358 -9.83 2.32 -6.81
C ARG A 358 -10.65 3.21 -5.89
N THR A 359 -10.22 4.46 -5.71
CA THR A 359 -10.84 5.42 -4.79
C THR A 359 -11.42 6.65 -5.49
N TYR A 360 -11.17 6.81 -6.79
CA TYR A 360 -11.59 8.00 -7.54
C TYR A 360 -13.10 8.28 -7.43
N GLU A 361 -13.95 7.26 -7.64
CA GLU A 361 -15.40 7.45 -7.60
C GLU A 361 -15.89 7.83 -6.20
N GLU A 362 -15.32 7.23 -5.14
CA GLU A 362 -15.65 7.56 -3.75
C GLU A 362 -15.24 9.00 -3.41
N ASP A 363 -14.05 9.40 -3.82
CA ASP A 363 -13.46 10.69 -3.46
C ASP A 363 -13.99 11.86 -4.31
N ARG A 364 -14.30 11.61 -5.60
CA ARG A 364 -14.72 12.63 -6.55
C ARG A 364 -16.25 12.67 -6.75
N GLY A 365 -16.96 11.61 -6.34
CA GLY A 365 -18.41 11.48 -6.50
C GLY A 365 -18.86 11.26 -7.94
N GLU A 366 -17.96 10.91 -8.85
CA GLU A 366 -18.21 10.61 -10.25
C GLU A 366 -17.31 9.45 -10.73
N PRO A 367 -17.78 8.60 -11.65
CA PRO A 367 -16.95 7.49 -12.15
C PRO A 367 -15.76 8.02 -12.96
N PHE A 368 -14.62 7.31 -12.89
CA PHE A 368 -13.47 7.61 -13.73
C PHE A 368 -13.70 7.05 -15.15
N ILE A 369 -13.69 7.94 -16.14
CA ILE A 369 -13.78 7.60 -17.57
C ILE A 369 -12.57 8.20 -18.28
N LEU A 370 -11.60 7.36 -18.63
CA LEU A 370 -10.31 7.79 -19.18
C LEU A 370 -10.44 8.77 -20.34
N ALA A 371 -11.27 8.45 -21.34
CA ALA A 371 -11.42 9.29 -22.53
C ALA A 371 -11.94 10.69 -22.24
N GLU A 372 -12.88 10.82 -21.29
CA GLU A 372 -13.44 12.09 -20.86
C GLU A 372 -12.45 12.87 -20.00
N TYR A 373 -11.75 12.16 -19.11
CA TYR A 373 -10.76 12.75 -18.23
C TYR A 373 -9.58 13.34 -19.01
N VAL A 374 -9.05 12.59 -19.97
CA VAL A 374 -7.97 13.01 -20.87
C VAL A 374 -8.38 14.27 -21.66
N ARG A 375 -9.59 14.26 -22.26
CA ARG A 375 -10.09 15.40 -23.01
C ARG A 375 -10.33 16.64 -22.15
N LYS A 376 -10.94 16.46 -20.97
CA LYS A 376 -11.28 17.55 -20.04
C LYS A 376 -10.04 18.29 -19.54
N ASN A 377 -8.94 17.57 -19.37
CA ASN A 377 -7.72 18.06 -18.75
C ASN A 377 -6.57 18.28 -19.75
N ASP A 378 -6.84 18.17 -21.06
CA ASP A 378 -5.85 18.32 -22.14
C ASP A 378 -4.59 17.47 -21.87
N ILE A 379 -4.78 16.18 -21.59
CA ILE A 379 -3.67 15.25 -21.28
C ILE A 379 -2.96 14.82 -22.54
N ASP A 380 -1.66 15.06 -22.61
CA ASP A 380 -0.79 14.66 -23.73
C ASP A 380 -0.23 13.24 -23.57
N ILE A 381 0.00 12.83 -22.31
CA ILE A 381 0.66 11.56 -21.98
C ILE A 381 -0.14 10.85 -20.88
N VAL A 382 -0.43 9.56 -21.09
CA VAL A 382 -0.97 8.66 -20.08
C VAL A 382 0.08 7.60 -19.77
N VAL A 383 0.41 7.42 -18.50
CA VAL A 383 1.28 6.36 -18.00
C VAL A 383 0.47 5.45 -17.11
N TYR A 384 0.45 4.17 -17.43
CA TYR A 384 0.02 3.14 -16.49
C TYR A 384 1.25 2.69 -15.70
N ASP A 385 1.25 2.87 -14.39
CA ASP A 385 2.37 2.49 -13.54
C ASP A 385 1.93 1.79 -12.26
N GLY A 386 2.86 1.09 -11.64
CA GLY A 386 2.66 0.32 -10.43
C GLY A 386 3.24 -1.08 -10.50
N ASP A 387 3.08 -1.80 -9.40
CA ASP A 387 3.45 -3.22 -9.33
C ASP A 387 2.30 -4.14 -9.83
N ILE A 388 2.45 -5.42 -9.63
CA ILE A 388 1.43 -6.40 -10.04
C ILE A 388 0.03 -6.09 -9.48
N LEU A 389 -0.08 -5.49 -8.30
CA LEU A 389 -1.38 -5.19 -7.67
C LEU A 389 -2.12 -4.09 -8.42
N ALA A 390 -1.42 -3.12 -9.01
CA ALA A 390 -2.01 -2.11 -9.86
C ALA A 390 -2.68 -2.70 -11.11
N PHE A 391 -2.25 -3.88 -11.54
CA PHE A 391 -2.73 -4.54 -12.74
C PHE A 391 -3.63 -5.76 -12.48
N SER A 392 -3.65 -6.26 -11.27
CA SER A 392 -4.44 -7.46 -10.88
C SER A 392 -5.61 -7.14 -9.96
N GLY A 393 -5.71 -5.89 -9.47
CA GLY A 393 -6.64 -5.55 -8.41
C GLY A 393 -6.38 -6.39 -7.16
N ASP A 394 -7.44 -6.80 -6.46
CA ASP A 394 -7.36 -7.58 -5.22
C ASP A 394 -7.04 -9.07 -5.42
N ALA A 395 -6.71 -9.50 -6.64
CA ALA A 395 -6.51 -10.92 -6.97
C ALA A 395 -5.36 -11.59 -6.18
N PHE A 396 -4.44 -10.79 -5.64
CA PHE A 396 -3.28 -11.26 -4.86
C PHE A 396 -3.29 -10.77 -3.40
N LEU A 397 -4.37 -10.17 -2.94
CA LEU A 397 -4.60 -9.80 -1.54
C LEU A 397 -5.40 -10.91 -0.83
#